data_34f98ebc8f7905e60680acef5f75e651
#
_entry.id   34f98ebc8f7905e60680acef5f75e651
#
_cell.length_a   1.000
_cell.length_b   1.000
_cell.length_c   1.000
_cell.angle_alpha   90.00
_cell.angle_beta   90.00
_cell.angle_gamma   90.00
#
_symmetry.space_group_name_H-M   'P 1'
#
loop_
_entity.id
_entity.type
_entity.pdbx_description
1 polymer ?
#
loop_
_entity_poly.entity_id
_entity_poly.type
_entity_poly.pdbx_seq_one_letter_code
_entity_poly.pdbx_strand_id
1 'polypeptide(L)'
;MIKIPYTLKIILPVIGWGFLCSFFSYTLILTAGNLGNTPAWNFFLIGTPVCLSVLALFFFLRYGFGLFYAKEVATINKNVSNGRKLNPDLSKEEIKETLKALVSFCRNVYLFSFASGLIVVAFAVLGISLQGGNWPAFLVVLVSGLTGLFFFVPFSLFFSQHVVFPLVKESRELLFRRREFAEDIALSSLKSKFYFLFLFPFFAVLVVMVCIYPIDYKTIVLALIGLAMALIIGRILYVYLYRSFSEVDKFSRALDMDGKNIFVVGSLDKEFVDLGNNFSKLSEKLYLLKKETEESRDELQKRVTELERFFSLTVDRELKMKELKKKLKECSKKQPSKTD
;
A
#
# COMPACT_ATOMS: atom_id res chain seq x y z
N MET A 1 18.69 -10.74 -25.22
CA MET A 1 18.52 -9.87 -24.01
C MET A 1 18.21 -10.74 -22.80
N ILE A 2 19.06 -10.73 -21.77
CA ILE A 2 18.83 -11.47 -20.52
C ILE A 2 17.66 -10.79 -19.80
N LYS A 3 16.57 -11.53 -19.60
CA LYS A 3 15.43 -11.03 -18.83
C LYS A 3 15.83 -10.90 -17.36
N ILE A 4 16.02 -9.67 -16.88
CA ILE A 4 16.29 -9.42 -15.46
C ILE A 4 15.02 -9.74 -14.66
N PRO A 5 15.09 -10.65 -13.67
CA PRO A 5 13.95 -10.97 -12.82
C PRO A 5 13.39 -9.71 -12.14
N TYR A 6 12.06 -9.63 -12.02
CA TYR A 6 11.42 -8.47 -11.40
C TYR A 6 11.87 -8.28 -9.94
N THR A 7 12.02 -9.37 -9.21
CA THR A 7 12.48 -9.38 -7.81
C THR A 7 13.86 -8.76 -7.64
N LEU A 8 14.73 -8.87 -8.63
CA LEU A 8 16.07 -8.30 -8.60
C LEU A 8 16.05 -6.76 -8.52
N LYS A 9 15.03 -6.11 -9.12
CA LYS A 9 14.84 -4.64 -9.02
C LYS A 9 14.55 -4.16 -7.60
N ILE A 10 14.06 -5.06 -6.73
CA ILE A 10 13.79 -4.77 -5.32
C ILE A 10 15.05 -5.10 -4.49
N ILE A 11 15.63 -6.27 -4.74
CA ILE A 11 16.71 -6.81 -3.92
C ILE A 11 18.00 -6.01 -4.04
N LEU A 12 18.38 -5.56 -5.24
CA LEU A 12 19.61 -4.79 -5.44
C LEU A 12 19.64 -3.47 -4.63
N PRO A 13 18.61 -2.61 -4.67
CA PRO A 13 18.58 -1.42 -3.83
C PRO A 13 18.54 -1.72 -2.33
N VAL A 14 17.86 -2.79 -1.90
CA VAL A 14 17.82 -3.20 -0.49
C VAL A 14 19.22 -3.63 -0.02
N ILE A 15 19.95 -4.41 -0.80
CA ILE A 15 21.33 -4.80 -0.49
C ILE A 15 22.23 -3.55 -0.45
N GLY A 16 22.15 -2.69 -1.47
CA GLY A 16 22.95 -1.46 -1.53
C GLY A 16 22.72 -0.55 -0.31
N TRP A 17 21.46 -0.44 0.11
CA TRP A 17 21.10 0.30 1.32
C TRP A 17 21.64 -0.38 2.60
N GLY A 18 21.61 -1.70 2.67
CA GLY A 18 22.18 -2.47 3.76
C GLY A 18 23.69 -2.21 3.93
N PHE A 19 24.45 -2.17 2.83
CA PHE A 19 25.86 -1.80 2.84
C PHE A 19 26.06 -0.35 3.32
N LEU A 20 25.22 0.57 2.87
CA LEU A 20 25.30 1.98 3.29
C LEU A 20 25.00 2.15 4.79
N CYS A 21 23.99 1.45 5.33
CA CYS A 21 23.69 1.43 6.75
C CYS A 21 24.83 0.82 7.58
N SER A 22 25.44 -0.26 7.09
CA SER A 22 26.56 -0.90 7.74
C SER A 22 27.81 -0.02 7.72
N PHE A 23 28.08 0.66 6.62
CA PHE A 23 29.15 1.67 6.53
C PHE A 23 28.93 2.83 7.50
N PHE A 24 27.69 3.31 7.61
CA PHE A 24 27.32 4.34 8.57
C PHE A 24 27.57 3.89 10.02
N SER A 25 27.11 2.69 10.40
CA SER A 25 27.37 2.12 11.73
C SER A 25 28.86 1.95 11.99
N TYR A 26 29.59 1.51 10.98
CA TYR A 26 31.05 1.34 11.05
C TYR A 26 31.77 2.67 11.29
N THR A 27 31.38 3.73 10.59
CA THR A 27 31.95 5.07 10.81
C THR A 27 31.61 5.64 12.19
N LEU A 28 30.42 5.34 12.72
CA LEU A 28 30.07 5.67 14.11
C LEU A 28 30.99 5.00 15.10
N ILE A 29 31.32 3.73 14.93
CA ILE A 29 32.24 2.99 15.80
C ILE A 29 33.65 3.57 15.70
N LEU A 30 34.12 3.90 14.49
CA LEU A 30 35.44 4.52 14.29
C LEU A 30 35.60 5.86 15.00
N THR A 31 34.50 6.65 15.03
CA THR A 31 34.54 8.00 15.64
C THR A 31 34.39 7.99 17.15
N ALA A 32 33.51 7.09 17.65
CA ALA A 32 33.19 7.01 19.08
C ALA A 32 34.10 6.03 19.85
N GLY A 33 34.70 5.06 19.16
CA GLY A 33 35.45 3.98 19.75
C GLY A 33 36.96 4.27 19.84
N ASN A 34 37.47 4.56 21.04
CA ASN A 34 38.89 4.52 21.30
C ASN A 34 39.34 3.05 21.49
N LEU A 35 39.12 2.22 20.45
CA LEU A 35 39.34 0.76 20.52
C LEU A 35 40.82 0.38 20.45
N GLY A 36 41.71 1.34 20.14
CA GLY A 36 43.13 1.10 20.04
C GLY A 36 43.53 0.06 18.99
N ASN A 37 44.80 -0.31 18.92
CA ASN A 37 45.31 -1.39 18.05
C ASN A 37 45.16 -2.78 18.74
N THR A 38 43.96 -3.14 19.14
CA THR A 38 43.67 -4.43 19.79
C THR A 38 43.26 -5.51 18.79
N PRO A 39 43.44 -6.81 19.08
CA PRO A 39 42.92 -7.89 18.26
C PRO A 39 41.41 -7.78 17.99
N ALA A 40 40.64 -7.26 18.95
CA ALA A 40 39.23 -7.01 18.83
C ALA A 40 38.89 -6.04 17.67
N TRP A 41 39.76 -5.05 17.47
CA TRP A 41 39.65 -4.10 16.37
C TRP A 41 39.85 -4.75 14.99
N ASN A 42 40.87 -5.58 14.87
CA ASN A 42 41.14 -6.30 13.62
C ASN A 42 40.01 -7.27 13.27
N PHE A 43 39.44 -7.95 14.28
CA PHE A 43 38.26 -8.81 14.08
C PHE A 43 37.06 -8.01 13.57
N PHE A 44 36.81 -6.87 14.19
CA PHE A 44 35.69 -6.01 13.76
C PHE A 44 35.90 -5.48 12.33
N LEU A 45 37.11 -5.01 11.99
CA LEU A 45 37.47 -4.47 10.69
C LEU A 45 37.28 -5.49 9.53
N ILE A 46 37.58 -6.76 9.77
CA ILE A 46 37.59 -7.81 8.73
C ILE A 46 36.35 -8.67 8.86
N GLY A 47 36.00 -9.13 10.04
CA GLY A 47 34.95 -10.11 10.27
C GLY A 47 33.55 -9.58 9.98
N THR A 48 33.28 -8.34 10.39
CA THR A 48 31.92 -7.74 10.17
C THR A 48 31.60 -7.53 8.68
N PRO A 49 32.48 -6.96 7.84
CA PRO A 49 32.26 -6.87 6.40
C PRO A 49 32.12 -8.23 5.71
N VAL A 50 32.89 -9.24 6.14
CA VAL A 50 32.78 -10.60 5.60
C VAL A 50 31.41 -11.20 5.94
N CYS A 51 30.97 -11.11 7.20
CA CYS A 51 29.65 -11.58 7.61
C CYS A 51 28.53 -10.89 6.80
N LEU A 52 28.62 -9.57 6.65
CA LEU A 52 27.66 -8.80 5.86
C LEU A 52 27.64 -9.26 4.39
N SER A 53 28.82 -9.46 3.79
CA SER A 53 28.95 -9.89 2.39
C SER A 53 28.34 -11.27 2.15
N VAL A 54 28.55 -12.22 3.08
CA VAL A 54 27.94 -13.55 3.04
C VAL A 54 26.42 -13.48 3.15
N LEU A 55 25.90 -12.69 4.08
CA LEU A 55 24.45 -12.50 4.22
C LEU A 55 23.84 -11.80 3.00
N ALA A 56 24.52 -10.79 2.45
CA ALA A 56 24.08 -10.10 1.26
C ALA A 56 24.06 -11.06 0.02
N LEU A 57 25.07 -11.90 -0.12
CA LEU A 57 25.13 -12.92 -1.18
C LEU A 57 23.99 -13.92 -1.02
N PHE A 58 23.74 -14.43 0.20
CA PHE A 58 22.64 -15.35 0.46
C PHE A 58 21.30 -14.71 0.14
N PHE A 59 21.09 -13.45 0.55
CA PHE A 59 19.88 -12.67 0.27
C PHE A 59 19.67 -12.47 -1.23
N PHE A 60 20.73 -12.12 -1.95
CA PHE A 60 20.73 -11.95 -3.39
C PHE A 60 20.36 -13.24 -4.12
N LEU A 61 20.99 -14.37 -3.76
CA LEU A 61 20.70 -15.66 -4.37
C LEU A 61 19.27 -16.13 -4.10
N ARG A 62 18.81 -16.01 -2.84
CA ARG A 62 17.47 -16.45 -2.44
C ARG A 62 16.35 -15.63 -3.06
N TYR A 63 16.41 -14.32 -2.91
CA TYR A 63 15.31 -13.44 -3.29
C TYR A 63 15.48 -12.79 -4.66
N GLY A 64 16.70 -12.70 -5.19
CA GLY A 64 16.97 -12.24 -6.53
C GLY A 64 16.69 -13.30 -7.59
N PHE A 65 17.20 -14.50 -7.38
CA PHE A 65 17.10 -15.62 -8.35
C PHE A 65 16.12 -16.72 -7.93
N GLY A 66 15.58 -16.69 -6.73
CA GLY A 66 14.65 -17.71 -6.26
C GLY A 66 15.30 -19.02 -5.85
N LEU A 67 16.62 -19.00 -5.57
CA LEU A 67 17.31 -20.18 -5.04
C LEU A 67 16.82 -20.50 -3.61
N PHE A 68 17.14 -21.72 -3.12
CA PHE A 68 16.73 -22.18 -1.79
C PHE A 68 15.20 -22.18 -1.57
N TYR A 69 14.45 -22.70 -2.55
CA TYR A 69 13.00 -22.93 -2.48
C TYR A 69 12.16 -21.66 -2.22
N ALA A 70 12.57 -20.51 -2.69
CA ALA A 70 11.77 -19.29 -2.63
C ALA A 70 10.62 -19.32 -3.66
N LYS A 71 9.56 -20.11 -3.36
CA LYS A 71 8.39 -20.29 -4.25
C LYS A 71 7.74 -18.98 -4.66
N GLU A 72 7.65 -18.05 -3.74
CA GLU A 72 7.10 -16.71 -4.00
C GLU A 72 7.85 -15.96 -5.09
N VAL A 73 9.18 -16.07 -5.12
CA VAL A 73 10.03 -15.44 -6.15
C VAL A 73 9.80 -16.08 -7.51
N ALA A 74 9.71 -17.41 -7.57
CA ALA A 74 9.43 -18.15 -8.79
C ALA A 74 8.06 -17.77 -9.37
N THR A 75 7.02 -17.72 -8.53
CA THR A 75 5.65 -17.32 -8.92
C THR A 75 5.62 -15.88 -9.47
N ILE A 76 6.26 -14.93 -8.78
CA ILE A 76 6.32 -13.54 -9.22
C ILE A 76 7.02 -13.42 -10.58
N ASN A 77 8.22 -14.02 -10.72
CA ASN A 77 9.01 -13.92 -11.93
C ASN A 77 8.37 -14.64 -13.15
N LYS A 78 7.55 -15.69 -12.88
CA LYS A 78 6.77 -16.37 -13.93
C LYS A 78 5.61 -15.49 -14.42
N ASN A 79 4.89 -14.87 -13.49
CA ASN A 79 3.59 -14.22 -13.77
C ASN A 79 3.70 -12.72 -14.08
N VAL A 80 4.87 -12.11 -13.80
CA VAL A 80 5.13 -10.69 -14.10
C VAL A 80 5.91 -10.54 -15.39
N SER A 81 5.35 -9.82 -16.34
CA SER A 81 5.99 -9.47 -17.60
C SER A 81 7.08 -8.40 -17.43
N ASN A 82 7.98 -8.27 -18.40
CA ASN A 82 9.13 -7.36 -18.41
C ASN A 82 8.83 -5.87 -18.13
N GLY A 83 7.56 -5.45 -18.20
CA GLY A 83 7.14 -4.05 -18.10
C GLY A 83 6.59 -3.63 -16.73
N ARG A 84 6.66 -4.41 -15.67
CA ARG A 84 5.97 -4.19 -14.40
C ARG A 84 4.45 -4.41 -14.48
N LYS A 85 4.00 -5.24 -15.40
CA LYS A 85 2.60 -5.63 -15.57
C LYS A 85 2.45 -7.13 -15.39
N LEU A 86 1.29 -7.54 -14.94
CA LEU A 86 0.92 -8.96 -14.92
C LEU A 86 0.71 -9.46 -16.34
N ASN A 87 0.96 -10.75 -16.57
CA ASN A 87 0.58 -11.36 -17.83
C ASN A 87 -0.94 -11.32 -17.98
N PRO A 88 -1.47 -10.87 -19.13
CA PRO A 88 -2.92 -10.72 -19.33
C PRO A 88 -3.67 -12.06 -19.33
N ASP A 89 -2.99 -13.16 -19.68
CA ASP A 89 -3.57 -14.49 -19.86
C ASP A 89 -3.61 -15.33 -18.58
N LEU A 90 -3.29 -14.74 -17.42
CA LEU A 90 -3.29 -15.46 -16.15
C LEU A 90 -4.70 -15.92 -15.77
N SER A 91 -4.80 -17.16 -15.30
CA SER A 91 -6.02 -17.66 -14.67
C SER A 91 -6.31 -16.92 -13.37
N LYS A 92 -7.52 -17.07 -12.86
CA LYS A 92 -7.98 -16.45 -11.63
C LYS A 92 -7.15 -16.91 -10.41
N GLU A 93 -6.92 -18.22 -10.33
CA GLU A 93 -6.09 -18.83 -9.29
C GLU A 93 -4.66 -18.32 -9.34
N GLU A 94 -4.07 -18.20 -10.53
CA GLU A 94 -2.71 -17.68 -10.68
C GLU A 94 -2.59 -16.22 -10.26
N ILE A 95 -3.60 -15.36 -10.51
CA ILE A 95 -3.61 -13.97 -10.04
C ILE A 95 -3.67 -13.94 -8.50
N LYS A 96 -4.52 -14.77 -7.88
CA LYS A 96 -4.64 -14.87 -6.42
C LYS A 96 -3.34 -15.38 -5.79
N GLU A 97 -2.73 -16.38 -6.40
CA GLU A 97 -1.43 -16.92 -5.96
C GLU A 97 -0.33 -15.87 -6.12
N THR A 98 -0.31 -15.11 -7.21
CA THR A 98 0.65 -14.02 -7.43
C THR A 98 0.49 -12.93 -6.38
N LEU A 99 -0.74 -12.52 -6.05
CA LEU A 99 -1.00 -11.54 -5.00
C LEU A 99 -0.49 -12.03 -3.63
N LYS A 100 -0.77 -13.29 -3.27
CA LYS A 100 -0.23 -13.92 -2.04
C LYS A 100 1.29 -13.96 -2.05
N ALA A 101 1.89 -14.30 -3.19
CA ALA A 101 3.35 -14.32 -3.36
C ALA A 101 3.98 -12.93 -3.20
N LEU A 102 3.38 -11.86 -3.75
CA LEU A 102 3.85 -10.49 -3.60
C LEU A 102 3.86 -10.03 -2.14
N VAL A 103 2.78 -10.32 -1.40
CA VAL A 103 2.68 -10.00 0.04
C VAL A 103 3.70 -10.80 0.85
N SER A 104 3.79 -12.10 0.60
CA SER A 104 4.76 -12.98 1.27
C SER A 104 6.20 -12.55 0.99
N PHE A 105 6.50 -12.15 -0.25
CA PHE A 105 7.81 -11.63 -0.62
C PHE A 105 8.18 -10.37 0.17
N CYS A 106 7.31 -9.38 0.24
CA CYS A 106 7.56 -8.16 1.04
C CYS A 106 7.80 -8.49 2.52
N ARG A 107 6.98 -9.39 3.09
CA ARG A 107 7.14 -9.85 4.47
C ARG A 107 8.48 -10.56 4.70
N ASN A 108 8.85 -11.44 3.79
CA ASN A 108 10.08 -12.22 3.90
C ASN A 108 11.32 -11.35 3.72
N VAL A 109 11.28 -10.36 2.81
CA VAL A 109 12.35 -9.34 2.65
C VAL A 109 12.54 -8.56 3.96
N TYR A 110 11.44 -8.11 4.57
CA TYR A 110 11.48 -7.41 5.86
C TYR A 110 12.05 -8.28 6.98
N LEU A 111 11.54 -9.50 7.16
CA LEU A 111 11.99 -10.43 8.21
C LEU A 111 13.46 -10.80 8.04
N PHE A 112 13.88 -11.03 6.79
CA PHE A 112 15.28 -11.33 6.51
C PHE A 112 16.20 -10.13 6.81
N SER A 113 15.79 -8.93 6.42
CA SER A 113 16.53 -7.70 6.72
C SER A 113 16.71 -7.49 8.22
N PHE A 114 15.65 -7.75 8.99
CA PHE A 114 15.69 -7.68 10.44
C PHE A 114 16.64 -8.74 11.04
N ALA A 115 16.46 -10.00 10.65
CA ALA A 115 17.27 -11.11 11.16
C ALA A 115 18.75 -10.95 10.78
N SER A 116 19.05 -10.60 9.53
CA SER A 116 20.42 -10.39 9.05
C SER A 116 21.10 -9.23 9.80
N GLY A 117 20.40 -8.14 10.03
CA GLY A 117 20.91 -7.03 10.80
C GLY A 117 21.23 -7.41 12.26
N LEU A 118 20.35 -8.16 12.91
CA LEU A 118 20.61 -8.69 14.27
C LEU A 118 21.83 -9.63 14.29
N ILE A 119 21.96 -10.50 13.29
CA ILE A 119 23.12 -11.41 13.19
C ILE A 119 24.42 -10.61 13.08
N VAL A 120 24.47 -9.56 12.24
CA VAL A 120 25.65 -8.72 12.08
C VAL A 120 26.01 -8.01 13.40
N VAL A 121 25.00 -7.45 14.07
CA VAL A 121 25.22 -6.79 15.39
C VAL A 121 25.70 -7.78 16.43
N ALA A 122 25.06 -8.95 16.55
CA ALA A 122 25.46 -9.99 17.50
C ALA A 122 26.86 -10.50 17.20
N PHE A 123 27.21 -10.72 15.95
CA PHE A 123 28.53 -11.16 15.51
C PHE A 123 29.59 -10.13 15.90
N ALA A 124 29.38 -8.84 15.67
CA ALA A 124 30.30 -7.77 16.00
C ALA A 124 30.49 -7.66 17.54
N VAL A 125 29.39 -7.72 18.28
CA VAL A 125 29.37 -7.66 19.75
C VAL A 125 30.14 -8.86 20.39
N LEU A 126 29.81 -10.08 19.93
CA LEU A 126 30.47 -11.29 20.41
C LEU A 126 31.98 -11.28 20.09
N GLY A 127 32.35 -10.86 18.89
CA GLY A 127 33.72 -10.79 18.47
C GLY A 127 34.56 -9.87 19.38
N ILE A 128 34.01 -8.70 19.73
CA ILE A 128 34.70 -7.76 20.67
C ILE A 128 34.75 -8.34 22.06
N SER A 129 33.68 -8.96 22.56
CA SER A 129 33.67 -9.56 23.91
C SER A 129 34.68 -10.69 24.06
N LEU A 130 34.79 -11.59 23.05
CA LEU A 130 35.75 -12.71 23.08
C LEU A 130 37.20 -12.29 23.00
N GLN A 131 37.49 -11.11 22.48
CA GLN A 131 38.85 -10.60 22.31
C GLN A 131 39.27 -9.62 23.41
N GLY A 132 38.55 -9.60 24.53
CA GLY A 132 38.88 -8.78 25.68
C GLY A 132 38.55 -7.29 25.55
N GLY A 133 37.55 -6.96 24.71
CA GLY A 133 37.02 -5.60 24.61
C GLY A 133 36.44 -5.12 25.95
N ASN A 134 36.68 -3.84 26.26
CA ASN A 134 36.13 -3.21 27.46
C ASN A 134 34.62 -2.89 27.30
N TRP A 135 33.93 -2.69 28.44
CA TRP A 135 32.49 -2.41 28.46
C TRP A 135 32.07 -1.19 27.60
N PRO A 136 32.81 -0.05 27.59
CA PRO A 136 32.49 1.06 26.69
C PRO A 136 32.54 0.69 25.20
N ALA A 137 33.54 -0.07 24.76
CA ALA A 137 33.64 -0.53 23.37
C ALA A 137 32.44 -1.41 22.96
N PHE A 138 32.01 -2.31 23.85
CA PHE A 138 30.83 -3.13 23.71
C PHE A 138 29.56 -2.27 23.47
N LEU A 139 29.34 -1.26 24.33
CA LEU A 139 28.19 -0.36 24.21
C LEU A 139 28.19 0.43 22.90
N VAL A 140 29.36 0.97 22.51
CA VAL A 140 29.48 1.72 21.25
C VAL A 140 29.11 0.85 20.04
N VAL A 141 29.62 -0.39 19.99
CA VAL A 141 29.31 -1.31 18.88
C VAL A 141 27.84 -1.72 18.87
N LEU A 142 27.28 -2.05 20.03
CA LEU A 142 25.87 -2.40 20.15
C LEU A 142 24.97 -1.27 19.68
N VAL A 143 25.19 -0.06 20.19
CA VAL A 143 24.37 1.11 19.88
C VAL A 143 24.49 1.49 18.39
N SER A 144 25.71 1.54 17.87
CA SER A 144 25.96 1.85 16.47
C SER A 144 25.37 0.81 15.52
N GLY A 145 25.49 -0.48 15.87
CA GLY A 145 24.89 -1.57 15.12
C GLY A 145 23.35 -1.51 15.09
N LEU A 146 22.74 -1.26 16.25
CA LEU A 146 21.28 -1.04 16.34
C LEU A 146 20.85 0.17 15.53
N THR A 147 21.61 1.25 15.52
CA THR A 147 21.31 2.43 14.68
C THR A 147 21.27 2.06 13.20
N GLY A 148 22.27 1.32 12.70
CA GLY A 148 22.28 0.84 11.31
C GLY A 148 21.09 -0.07 10.99
N LEU A 149 20.74 -0.96 11.89
CA LEU A 149 19.57 -1.83 11.76
C LEU A 149 18.27 -1.02 11.69
N PHE A 150 18.16 0.01 12.50
CA PHE A 150 17.04 0.93 12.47
C PHE A 150 16.90 1.66 11.12
N PHE A 151 17.96 1.98 10.41
CA PHE A 151 17.86 2.54 9.05
C PHE A 151 17.60 1.47 7.99
N PHE A 152 18.13 0.28 8.14
CA PHE A 152 18.02 -0.80 7.16
C PHE A 152 16.62 -1.39 7.08
N VAL A 153 16.02 -1.70 8.21
CA VAL A 153 14.74 -2.43 8.28
C VAL A 153 13.56 -1.63 7.71
N PRO A 154 13.32 -0.37 8.12
CA PRO A 154 12.25 0.43 7.54
C PRO A 154 12.44 0.68 6.04
N PHE A 155 13.67 0.93 5.59
CA PHE A 155 13.93 1.09 4.17
C PHE A 155 13.54 -0.16 3.39
N SER A 156 13.96 -1.34 3.82
CA SER A 156 13.64 -2.60 3.13
C SER A 156 12.14 -2.85 3.05
N LEU A 157 11.39 -2.52 4.13
CA LEU A 157 9.93 -2.63 4.17
C LEU A 157 9.26 -1.64 3.20
N PHE A 158 9.54 -0.36 3.35
CA PHE A 158 8.85 0.68 2.59
C PHE A 158 9.22 0.65 1.12
N PHE A 159 10.48 0.39 0.81
CA PHE A 159 10.95 0.29 -0.56
C PHE A 159 10.33 -0.91 -1.29
N SER A 160 10.32 -2.10 -0.65
CA SER A 160 9.69 -3.29 -1.24
C SER A 160 8.19 -3.07 -1.50
N GLN A 161 7.47 -2.49 -0.55
CA GLN A 161 6.05 -2.15 -0.71
C GLN A 161 5.83 -1.12 -1.82
N HIS A 162 6.68 -0.07 -1.88
CA HIS A 162 6.58 0.96 -2.92
C HIS A 162 6.73 0.39 -4.33
N VAL A 163 7.69 -0.52 -4.52
CA VAL A 163 7.95 -1.14 -5.84
C VAL A 163 6.84 -2.12 -6.22
N VAL A 164 6.32 -2.88 -5.25
CA VAL A 164 5.27 -3.91 -5.47
C VAL A 164 3.87 -3.29 -5.64
N PHE A 165 3.65 -2.07 -5.13
CA PHE A 165 2.37 -1.37 -5.15
C PHE A 165 1.59 -1.44 -6.48
N PRO A 166 2.20 -1.14 -7.65
CA PRO A 166 1.46 -1.17 -8.92
C PRO A 166 0.98 -2.57 -9.29
N LEU A 167 1.76 -3.62 -8.98
CA LEU A 167 1.38 -5.01 -9.27
C LEU A 167 0.26 -5.49 -8.35
N VAL A 168 0.29 -5.10 -7.07
CA VAL A 168 -0.79 -5.40 -6.13
C VAL A 168 -2.09 -4.76 -6.59
N LYS A 169 -2.03 -3.50 -7.03
CA LYS A 169 -3.17 -2.79 -7.58
C LYS A 169 -3.74 -3.52 -8.80
N GLU A 170 -2.90 -3.82 -9.78
CA GLU A 170 -3.30 -4.51 -11.00
C GLU A 170 -3.88 -5.90 -10.72
N SER A 171 -3.27 -6.67 -9.78
CA SER A 171 -3.78 -7.97 -9.35
C SER A 171 -5.18 -7.87 -8.76
N ARG A 172 -5.43 -6.88 -7.89
CA ARG A 172 -6.74 -6.64 -7.29
C ARG A 172 -7.76 -6.16 -8.30
N GLU A 173 -7.39 -5.27 -9.23
CA GLU A 173 -8.28 -4.82 -10.32
C GLU A 173 -8.72 -5.99 -11.20
N LEU A 174 -7.81 -6.89 -11.57
CA LEU A 174 -8.12 -8.08 -12.35
C LEU A 174 -9.03 -9.05 -11.60
N LEU A 175 -8.79 -9.31 -10.32
CA LEU A 175 -9.65 -10.15 -9.48
C LEU A 175 -11.05 -9.56 -9.36
N PHE A 176 -11.15 -8.27 -9.13
CA PHE A 176 -12.43 -7.60 -9.00
C PHE A 176 -13.24 -7.61 -10.31
N ARG A 177 -12.61 -7.35 -11.47
CA ARG A 177 -13.27 -7.45 -12.77
C ARG A 177 -13.88 -8.84 -13.01
N ARG A 178 -13.31 -9.87 -12.40
CA ARG A 178 -13.79 -11.26 -12.43
C ARG A 178 -14.79 -11.58 -11.30
N ARG A 179 -15.33 -10.56 -10.61
CA ARG A 179 -16.33 -10.64 -9.52
C ARG A 179 -15.83 -11.40 -8.29
N GLU A 180 -14.56 -11.36 -7.99
CA GLU A 180 -14.02 -11.83 -6.71
C GLU A 180 -13.48 -10.66 -5.90
N PHE A 181 -13.90 -10.62 -4.63
CA PHE A 181 -13.23 -9.78 -3.65
C PHE A 181 -11.88 -10.43 -3.35
N ALA A 182 -10.80 -9.63 -3.47
CA ALA A 182 -9.52 -10.08 -2.96
C ALA A 182 -9.68 -10.30 -1.45
N GLU A 183 -9.30 -11.49 -0.96
CA GLU A 183 -9.21 -11.73 0.49
C GLU A 183 -8.44 -10.58 1.13
N ASP A 184 -8.74 -10.26 2.40
CA ASP A 184 -8.10 -9.19 3.18
C ASP A 184 -6.61 -9.49 3.42
N ILE A 185 -5.82 -9.45 2.34
CA ILE A 185 -4.40 -9.70 2.38
C ILE A 185 -3.72 -8.37 2.68
N ALA A 186 -3.50 -8.10 3.96
CA ALA A 186 -2.74 -6.96 4.44
C ALA A 186 -1.37 -7.41 4.99
N LEU A 187 -0.36 -6.57 4.85
CA LEU A 187 0.99 -6.86 5.35
C LEU A 187 1.28 -6.18 6.67
N SER A 188 0.83 -4.94 6.84
CA SER A 188 1.19 -4.09 7.98
C SER A 188 0.06 -3.14 8.33
N SER A 189 0.10 -2.61 9.56
CA SER A 189 -0.75 -1.49 9.97
C SER A 189 -0.08 -0.16 9.66
N LEU A 190 -0.86 0.81 9.22
CA LEU A 190 -0.41 2.18 9.02
C LEU A 190 0.15 2.79 10.32
N LYS A 191 -0.45 2.44 11.47
CA LYS A 191 0.02 2.86 12.80
C LYS A 191 1.47 2.46 13.04
N SER A 192 1.86 1.21 12.72
CA SER A 192 3.24 0.75 12.93
C SER A 192 4.23 1.53 12.07
N LYS A 193 3.84 1.95 10.86
CA LYS A 193 4.67 2.78 9.98
C LYS A 193 4.88 4.19 10.54
N PHE A 194 3.85 4.79 11.13
CA PHE A 194 3.97 6.08 11.82
C PHE A 194 4.87 6.00 13.04
N TYR A 195 4.77 4.94 13.85
CA TYR A 195 5.71 4.74 14.96
C TYR A 195 7.15 4.66 14.48
N PHE A 196 7.42 3.92 13.40
CA PHE A 196 8.76 3.89 12.81
C PHE A 196 9.21 5.27 12.29
N LEU A 197 8.31 6.05 11.70
CA LEU A 197 8.65 7.37 11.16
C LEU A 197 9.00 8.40 12.26
N PHE A 198 8.26 8.39 13.38
CA PHE A 198 8.41 9.40 14.43
C PHE A 198 9.42 8.98 15.51
N LEU A 199 9.40 7.74 15.98
CA LEU A 199 10.32 7.25 16.99
C LEU A 199 11.74 7.10 16.46
N PHE A 200 11.87 6.81 15.20
CA PHE A 200 13.09 6.45 14.55
C PHE A 200 14.13 7.60 14.47
N PRO A 201 13.82 8.79 13.87
CA PRO A 201 14.75 9.92 13.87
C PRO A 201 15.08 10.39 15.28
N PHE A 202 14.10 10.34 16.20
CA PHE A 202 14.29 10.73 17.58
C PHE A 202 15.32 9.83 18.30
N PHE A 203 15.17 8.50 18.19
CA PHE A 203 16.15 7.56 18.74
C PHE A 203 17.51 7.66 18.07
N ALA A 204 17.57 7.82 16.74
CA ALA A 204 18.83 7.94 16.02
C ALA A 204 19.61 9.20 16.47
N VAL A 205 18.94 10.34 16.63
CA VAL A 205 19.54 11.57 17.13
C VAL A 205 19.96 11.43 18.60
N LEU A 206 19.14 10.81 19.44
CA LEU A 206 19.44 10.61 20.87
C LEU A 206 20.64 9.67 21.06
N VAL A 207 20.73 8.60 20.27
CA VAL A 207 21.86 7.68 20.24
C VAL A 207 23.14 8.39 19.78
N VAL A 208 23.06 9.19 18.73
CA VAL A 208 24.17 9.99 18.25
C VAL A 208 24.65 10.98 19.35
N MET A 209 23.72 11.68 20.01
CA MET A 209 24.06 12.62 21.08
C MET A 209 24.69 11.94 22.30
N VAL A 210 24.23 10.75 22.69
CA VAL A 210 24.76 10.02 23.86
C VAL A 210 26.11 9.37 23.59
N CYS A 211 26.35 8.91 22.36
CA CYS A 211 27.58 8.21 22.00
C CYS A 211 28.74 9.14 21.63
N ILE A 212 28.50 10.41 21.37
CA ILE A 212 29.49 11.31 20.76
C ILE A 212 29.71 12.56 21.63
N TYR A 213 30.30 12.35 22.80
CA TYR A 213 30.86 13.44 23.57
C TYR A 213 32.39 13.31 23.61
N PRO A 214 33.17 14.29 23.16
CA PRO A 214 32.87 15.69 22.80
C PRO A 214 32.46 15.89 21.33
N ILE A 215 31.74 16.99 21.05
CA ILE A 215 31.31 17.37 19.72
C ILE A 215 32.51 17.75 18.85
N ASP A 216 32.93 16.84 17.96
CA ASP A 216 33.97 17.07 16.96
C ASP A 216 33.32 17.23 15.55
N TYR A 217 34.06 17.81 14.60
CA TYR A 217 33.59 17.96 13.22
C TYR A 217 33.14 16.63 12.58
N LYS A 218 33.75 15.51 12.95
CA LYS A 218 33.37 14.16 12.52
C LYS A 218 31.97 13.78 12.95
N THR A 219 31.58 14.18 14.15
CA THR A 219 30.24 14.01 14.71
C THR A 219 29.19 14.74 13.89
N ILE A 220 29.48 15.99 13.51
CA ILE A 220 28.58 16.82 12.70
C ILE A 220 28.39 16.17 11.33
N VAL A 221 29.43 15.67 10.68
CA VAL A 221 29.35 14.97 9.39
C VAL A 221 28.48 13.72 9.50
N LEU A 222 28.66 12.91 10.55
CA LEU A 222 27.85 11.71 10.77
C LEU A 222 26.37 12.04 11.04
N ALA A 223 26.11 13.07 11.82
CA ALA A 223 24.74 13.55 12.05
C ALA A 223 24.07 13.98 10.75
N LEU A 224 24.79 14.68 9.86
CA LEU A 224 24.29 15.07 8.53
C LEU A 224 24.00 13.86 7.64
N ILE A 225 24.87 12.83 7.64
CA ILE A 225 24.64 11.58 6.91
C ILE A 225 23.38 10.87 7.45
N GLY A 226 23.24 10.73 8.78
CA GLY A 226 22.08 10.14 9.41
C GLY A 226 20.79 10.88 9.06
N LEU A 227 20.83 12.22 9.08
CA LEU A 227 19.70 13.06 8.66
C LEU A 227 19.34 12.83 7.19
N ALA A 228 20.33 12.77 6.30
CA ALA A 228 20.09 12.49 4.88
C ALA A 228 19.43 11.10 4.67
N MET A 229 19.90 10.08 5.38
CA MET A 229 19.30 8.74 5.36
C MET A 229 17.85 8.76 5.85
N ALA A 230 17.56 9.46 6.95
CA ALA A 230 16.20 9.62 7.48
C ALA A 230 15.28 10.34 6.48
N LEU A 231 15.76 11.39 5.81
CA LEU A 231 15.01 12.10 4.78
C LEU A 231 14.69 11.21 3.56
N ILE A 232 15.60 10.35 3.14
CA ILE A 232 15.37 9.39 2.04
C ILE A 232 14.25 8.42 2.42
N ILE A 233 14.31 7.83 3.62
CA ILE A 233 13.26 6.92 4.12
C ILE A 233 11.93 7.66 4.23
N GLY A 234 11.93 8.86 4.81
CA GLY A 234 10.76 9.72 4.93
C GLY A 234 10.12 10.04 3.57
N ARG A 235 10.95 10.33 2.55
CA ARG A 235 10.48 10.57 1.18
C ARG A 235 9.84 9.33 0.56
N ILE A 236 10.42 8.15 0.73
CA ILE A 236 9.85 6.90 0.21
C ILE A 236 8.49 6.63 0.86
N LEU A 237 8.40 6.78 2.18
CA LEU A 237 7.15 6.61 2.91
C LEU A 237 6.11 7.65 2.50
N TYR A 238 6.51 8.93 2.37
CA TYR A 238 5.63 10.00 1.90
C TYR A 238 5.03 9.69 0.52
N VAL A 239 5.88 9.29 -0.45
CA VAL A 239 5.41 8.96 -1.80
C VAL A 239 4.48 7.74 -1.79
N TYR A 240 4.76 6.74 -0.96
CA TYR A 240 3.91 5.58 -0.77
C TYR A 240 2.53 5.97 -0.21
N LEU A 241 2.50 6.76 0.88
CA LEU A 241 1.26 7.25 1.49
C LEU A 241 0.49 8.17 0.55
N TYR A 242 1.17 9.12 -0.10
CA TYR A 242 0.56 10.02 -1.05
C TYR A 242 -0.14 9.28 -2.19
N ARG A 243 0.47 8.22 -2.72
CA ARG A 243 -0.17 7.36 -3.72
C ARG A 243 -1.44 6.70 -3.18
N SER A 244 -1.39 6.16 -1.97
CA SER A 244 -2.54 5.52 -1.34
C SER A 244 -3.70 6.50 -1.12
N PHE A 245 -3.41 7.70 -0.62
CA PHE A 245 -4.41 8.76 -0.45
C PHE A 245 -4.93 9.32 -1.79
N SER A 246 -4.06 9.50 -2.78
CA SER A 246 -4.46 9.94 -4.13
C SER A 246 -5.43 8.95 -4.79
N GLU A 247 -5.33 7.66 -4.49
CA GLU A 247 -6.30 6.66 -4.98
C GLU A 247 -7.67 6.85 -4.32
N VAL A 248 -7.71 7.15 -3.01
CA VAL A 248 -8.95 7.46 -2.29
C VAL A 248 -9.62 8.73 -2.84
N ASP A 249 -8.84 9.79 -3.09
CA ASP A 249 -9.35 11.04 -3.66
C ASP A 249 -9.91 10.84 -5.07
N LYS A 250 -9.21 10.13 -5.94
CA LYS A 250 -9.70 9.78 -7.29
C LYS A 250 -11.01 9.02 -7.25
N PHE A 251 -11.14 8.09 -6.31
CA PHE A 251 -12.37 7.33 -6.15
C PHE A 251 -13.52 8.21 -5.64
N SER A 252 -13.25 9.06 -4.64
CA SER A 252 -14.26 10.00 -4.13
C SER A 252 -14.84 10.88 -5.24
N ARG A 253 -14.00 11.39 -6.14
CA ARG A 253 -14.44 12.16 -7.31
C ARG A 253 -15.17 11.33 -8.36
N ALA A 254 -14.81 10.05 -8.49
CA ALA A 254 -15.46 9.16 -9.45
C ALA A 254 -16.82 8.66 -8.97
N LEU A 255 -17.12 8.73 -7.67
CA LEU A 255 -18.45 8.40 -7.11
C LEU A 255 -19.56 9.36 -7.59
N ASP A 256 -19.20 10.61 -7.92
CA ASP A 256 -20.12 11.61 -8.45
C ASP A 256 -20.48 11.39 -9.94
N MET A 257 -19.73 10.56 -10.63
CA MET A 257 -19.96 10.26 -12.05
C MET A 257 -20.62 8.90 -12.21
N ASP A 258 -21.81 8.89 -12.79
CA ASP A 258 -22.66 7.77 -13.19
C ASP A 258 -21.94 6.45 -13.44
N GLY A 259 -21.68 5.64 -12.44
CA GLY A 259 -21.14 4.36 -12.76
C GLY A 259 -20.85 3.44 -11.57
N LYS A 260 -20.86 2.17 -11.87
CA LYS A 260 -20.36 1.08 -11.04
C LYS A 260 -18.85 1.21 -10.87
N ASN A 261 -18.43 2.25 -10.11
CA ASN A 261 -17.01 2.54 -9.90
C ASN A 261 -16.43 1.60 -8.85
N ILE A 262 -15.40 0.89 -9.26
CA ILE A 262 -14.69 -0.08 -8.45
C ILE A 262 -13.52 0.63 -7.77
N PHE A 263 -13.47 0.58 -6.45
CA PHE A 263 -12.34 1.09 -5.70
C PHE A 263 -11.36 -0.05 -5.39
N VAL A 264 -10.21 -0.01 -6.03
CA VAL A 264 -9.13 -0.97 -5.81
C VAL A 264 -7.91 -0.26 -5.26
N VAL A 265 -7.49 -0.66 -4.06
CA VAL A 265 -6.35 -0.10 -3.37
C VAL A 265 -5.09 -0.91 -3.69
N GLY A 266 -4.01 -0.24 -4.11
CA GLY A 266 -2.69 -0.85 -4.30
C GLY A 266 -1.89 -1.00 -3.01
N SER A 267 -2.33 -0.37 -1.91
CA SER A 267 -1.67 -0.45 -0.61
C SER A 267 -1.79 -1.84 0.03
N LEU A 268 -0.75 -2.23 0.77
CA LEU A 268 -0.72 -3.44 1.60
C LEU A 268 -1.03 -3.15 3.08
N ASP A 269 -1.41 -1.91 3.42
CA ASP A 269 -1.81 -1.54 4.77
C ASP A 269 -3.26 -1.92 5.03
N LYS A 270 -3.48 -2.50 6.21
CA LYS A 270 -4.79 -3.02 6.61
C LYS A 270 -5.88 -1.94 6.53
N GLU A 271 -5.58 -0.74 7.01
CA GLU A 271 -6.52 0.38 7.05
C GLU A 271 -6.98 0.81 5.65
N PHE A 272 -6.08 0.82 4.67
CA PHE A 272 -6.42 1.13 3.29
C PHE A 272 -7.18 -0.01 2.60
N VAL A 273 -6.85 -1.27 2.93
CA VAL A 273 -7.57 -2.45 2.42
C VAL A 273 -9.00 -2.46 2.95
N ASP A 274 -9.19 -2.26 4.26
CA ASP A 274 -10.50 -2.20 4.91
C ASP A 274 -11.32 -1.03 4.34
N LEU A 275 -10.70 0.14 4.15
CA LEU A 275 -11.33 1.30 3.54
C LEU A 275 -11.78 0.98 2.10
N GLY A 276 -10.93 0.34 1.30
CA GLY A 276 -11.26 -0.09 -0.06
C GLY A 276 -12.45 -1.03 -0.13
N ASN A 277 -12.49 -2.02 0.76
CA ASN A 277 -13.58 -2.97 0.86
C ASN A 277 -14.89 -2.30 1.27
N ASN A 278 -14.84 -1.38 2.25
CA ASN A 278 -16.02 -0.64 2.70
C ASN A 278 -16.56 0.28 1.60
N PHE A 279 -15.67 0.98 0.87
CA PHE A 279 -16.08 1.82 -0.25
C PHE A 279 -16.67 1.00 -1.40
N SER A 280 -16.11 -0.16 -1.71
CA SER A 280 -16.66 -1.04 -2.75
C SER A 280 -18.08 -1.52 -2.40
N LYS A 281 -18.30 -1.90 -1.13
CA LYS A 281 -19.63 -2.27 -0.62
C LYS A 281 -20.61 -1.09 -0.66
N LEU A 282 -20.14 0.12 -0.31
CA LEU A 282 -20.96 1.33 -0.36
C LEU A 282 -21.36 1.68 -1.80
N SER A 283 -20.40 1.62 -2.73
CA SER A 283 -20.64 1.86 -4.16
C SER A 283 -21.67 0.88 -4.74
N GLU A 284 -21.59 -0.40 -4.38
CA GLU A 284 -22.57 -1.41 -4.80
C GLU A 284 -23.97 -1.10 -4.25
N LYS A 285 -24.09 -0.75 -2.97
CA LYS A 285 -25.36 -0.33 -2.37
C LYS A 285 -25.94 0.91 -3.02
N LEU A 286 -25.12 1.92 -3.28
CA LEU A 286 -25.56 3.14 -3.97
C LEU A 286 -26.06 2.85 -5.39
N TYR A 287 -25.36 1.98 -6.12
CA TYR A 287 -25.79 1.55 -7.44
C TYR A 287 -27.16 0.84 -7.41
N LEU A 288 -27.36 -0.06 -6.45
CA LEU A 288 -28.64 -0.76 -6.28
C LEU A 288 -29.78 0.21 -5.92
N LEU A 289 -29.54 1.12 -4.98
CA LEU A 289 -30.51 2.15 -4.58
C LEU A 289 -30.85 3.10 -5.75
N LYS A 290 -29.85 3.50 -6.54
CA LYS A 290 -30.07 4.34 -7.73
C LYS A 290 -30.96 3.62 -8.72
N LYS A 291 -30.69 2.34 -9.00
CA LYS A 291 -31.49 1.52 -9.90
C LYS A 291 -32.93 1.38 -9.41
N GLU A 292 -33.13 1.10 -8.13
CA GLU A 292 -34.46 1.01 -7.51
C GLU A 292 -35.22 2.35 -7.59
N THR A 293 -34.50 3.46 -7.37
CA THR A 293 -35.06 4.81 -7.48
C THR A 293 -35.47 5.13 -8.92
N GLU A 294 -34.65 4.76 -9.92
CA GLU A 294 -34.96 4.93 -11.33
C GLU A 294 -36.19 4.10 -11.73
N GLU A 295 -36.25 2.82 -11.33
CA GLU A 295 -37.39 1.95 -11.57
C GLU A 295 -38.68 2.51 -10.93
N SER A 296 -38.61 2.97 -9.67
CA SER A 296 -39.74 3.60 -8.99
C SER A 296 -40.19 4.91 -9.66
N ARG A 297 -39.24 5.71 -10.14
CA ARG A 297 -39.54 6.94 -10.89
C ARG A 297 -40.24 6.66 -12.18
N ASP A 298 -39.81 5.65 -12.91
CA ASP A 298 -40.44 5.24 -14.17
C ASP A 298 -41.88 4.72 -13.95
N GLU A 299 -42.09 3.98 -12.84
CA GLU A 299 -43.43 3.54 -12.45
C GLU A 299 -44.33 4.72 -12.08
N LEU A 300 -43.82 5.66 -11.28
CA LEU A 300 -44.55 6.89 -10.94
C LEU A 300 -44.92 7.70 -12.19
N GLN A 301 -43.98 7.84 -13.14
CA GLN A 301 -44.21 8.56 -14.39
C GLN A 301 -45.31 7.91 -15.21
N LYS A 302 -45.35 6.57 -15.29
CA LYS A 302 -46.44 5.83 -15.94
C LYS A 302 -47.78 6.12 -15.28
N ARG A 303 -47.83 6.04 -13.94
CA ARG A 303 -49.09 6.35 -13.19
C ARG A 303 -49.56 7.79 -13.38
N VAL A 304 -48.63 8.75 -13.41
CA VAL A 304 -48.97 10.15 -13.71
C VAL A 304 -49.59 10.28 -15.11
N THR A 305 -48.98 9.67 -16.11
CA THR A 305 -49.48 9.70 -17.47
C THR A 305 -50.86 9.02 -17.60
N GLU A 306 -51.10 7.93 -16.89
CA GLU A 306 -52.40 7.27 -16.82
C GLU A 306 -53.48 8.15 -16.16
N LEU A 307 -53.11 8.82 -15.07
CA LEU A 307 -53.98 9.78 -14.38
C LEU A 307 -54.34 10.97 -15.25
N GLU A 308 -53.37 11.54 -15.96
CA GLU A 308 -53.61 12.64 -16.92
C GLU A 308 -54.56 12.22 -18.03
N ARG A 309 -54.36 11.01 -18.56
CA ARG A 309 -55.29 10.44 -19.57
C ARG A 309 -56.70 10.23 -19.02
N PHE A 310 -56.80 9.73 -17.80
CA PHE A 310 -58.11 9.55 -17.13
C PHE A 310 -58.79 10.90 -16.87
N PHE A 311 -58.05 11.91 -16.44
CA PHE A 311 -58.55 13.25 -16.23
C PHE A 311 -59.07 13.87 -17.53
N SER A 312 -58.32 13.75 -18.65
CA SER A 312 -58.77 14.27 -19.94
C SER A 312 -60.06 13.63 -20.40
N LEU A 313 -60.18 12.31 -20.28
CA LEU A 313 -61.41 11.58 -20.59
C LEU A 313 -62.61 11.99 -19.72
N THR A 314 -62.36 12.29 -18.45
CA THR A 314 -63.42 12.72 -17.51
C THR A 314 -63.90 14.12 -17.85
N VAL A 315 -63.00 15.05 -18.17
CA VAL A 315 -63.31 16.43 -18.59
C VAL A 315 -64.11 16.40 -19.91
N ASP A 316 -63.69 15.62 -20.89
CA ASP A 316 -64.39 15.47 -22.16
C ASP A 316 -65.82 14.91 -21.99
N ARG A 317 -65.98 13.96 -21.06
CA ARG A 317 -67.30 13.41 -20.73
C ARG A 317 -68.20 14.45 -20.07
N GLU A 318 -67.68 15.26 -19.15
CA GLU A 318 -68.43 16.34 -18.54
C GLU A 318 -68.85 17.44 -19.52
N LEU A 319 -67.94 17.80 -20.47
CA LEU A 319 -68.25 18.75 -21.52
C LEU A 319 -69.40 18.23 -22.44
N LYS A 320 -69.29 16.98 -22.86
CA LYS A 320 -70.39 16.33 -23.65
C LYS A 320 -71.70 16.28 -22.88
N MET A 321 -71.68 15.98 -21.58
CA MET A 321 -72.87 15.99 -20.75
C MET A 321 -73.50 17.38 -20.62
N LYS A 322 -72.66 18.44 -20.49
CA LYS A 322 -73.16 19.83 -20.55
C LYS A 322 -73.78 20.21 -21.88
N GLU A 323 -73.18 19.82 -23.01
CA GLU A 323 -73.74 20.04 -24.30
C GLU A 323 -75.10 19.30 -24.54
N LEU A 324 -75.15 18.03 -24.10
CA LEU A 324 -76.38 17.25 -24.20
C LEU A 324 -77.52 17.84 -23.34
N LYS A 325 -77.19 18.32 -22.10
CA LYS A 325 -78.17 18.99 -21.27
C LYS A 325 -78.64 20.32 -21.86
N LYS A 326 -77.76 21.04 -22.55
CA LYS A 326 -78.12 22.29 -23.27
C LYS A 326 -79.06 21.96 -24.47
N LYS A 327 -78.75 20.98 -25.28
CA LYS A 327 -79.57 20.51 -26.41
C LYS A 327 -80.96 20.01 -25.93
N LEU A 328 -81.04 19.30 -24.84
CA LEU A 328 -82.27 18.83 -24.18
C LEU A 328 -83.16 19.98 -23.76
N LYS A 329 -82.56 21.02 -23.11
CA LYS A 329 -83.27 22.25 -22.73
C LYS A 329 -83.80 23.03 -23.96
N GLU A 330 -83.06 23.07 -25.05
CA GLU A 330 -83.47 23.71 -26.30
C GLU A 330 -84.64 22.93 -27.01
N CYS A 331 -84.59 21.59 -27.01
CA CYS A 331 -85.64 20.75 -27.52
C CYS A 331 -86.93 20.87 -26.68
N SER A 332 -86.86 20.90 -25.33
CA SER A 332 -88.02 21.06 -24.45
C SER A 332 -88.69 22.42 -24.59
N LYS A 333 -87.94 23.49 -24.97
CA LYS A 333 -88.54 24.81 -25.28
C LYS A 333 -89.19 24.88 -26.64
N LYS A 334 -88.96 23.94 -27.57
CA LYS A 334 -89.57 23.89 -28.94
C LYS A 334 -90.77 23.00 -29.05
N GLN A 335 -91.22 22.28 -27.99
CA GLN A 335 -92.48 21.58 -27.97
C GLN A 335 -93.58 22.58 -27.57
N PRO A 336 -94.44 22.96 -28.50
CA PRO A 336 -95.61 23.73 -28.15
C PRO A 336 -96.47 22.87 -27.26
N SER A 337 -96.99 23.43 -26.17
CA SER A 337 -98.01 22.85 -25.32
C SER A 337 -99.23 22.53 -26.16
N LYS A 338 -99.42 21.25 -26.47
CA LYS A 338 -100.74 20.79 -26.82
C LYS A 338 -101.54 20.66 -25.54
N THR A 339 -102.14 21.71 -25.17
CA THR A 339 -103.29 21.69 -24.28
C THR A 339 -104.56 21.60 -25.20
N ASP A 340 -105.22 20.51 -25.04
CA ASP A 340 -106.68 20.46 -25.09
C ASP A 340 -107.12 19.51 -24.00
#